data_f7b8fe563238cc5a75ce5e6313763281
#
_entry.id   f7b8fe563238cc5a75ce5e6313763281
#
_cell.length_a   1.000
_cell.length_b   1.000
_cell.length_c   1.000
_cell.angle_alpha   90.00
_cell.angle_beta   90.00
_cell.angle_gamma   90.00
#
_symmetry.space_group_name_H-M   'P 1'
#
loop_
_entity.id
_entity.type
_entity.pdbx_description
1 polymer ?
#
loop_
_entity_poly.entity_id
_entity_poly.type
_entity_poly.pdbx_seq_one_letter_code
_entity_poly.pdbx_strand_id
1 'polypeptide(L)'
;MKHIISILLLLAAIGCRQKGPAEITGTVNPGEYSEYQLFIVDGGKRDSLTVDAQTRFFSLLLNCDTPRIVTLMGIVGTGQNKWPFEQALYIEPGTKVKLDIQFKNRRAEMTADKKDRNNTALITYNRFYLDKSRSIWENPPVASELKNSMSEIHTRVNDVTEELRPANMVESYLRIQAYLSFAQALDGVTYMYSRNGEVLPD
;
A
#
# COMPACT_ATOMS: atom_id res chain seq x y z
N MET A 1 12.20 -4.74 -50.03
CA MET A 1 11.54 -3.54 -49.46
C MET A 1 10.41 -3.86 -48.49
N LYS A 2 9.55 -4.88 -48.73
CA LYS A 2 8.44 -5.22 -47.79
C LYS A 2 8.87 -5.61 -46.35
N HIS A 3 10.01 -6.26 -46.19
CA HIS A 3 10.51 -6.70 -44.88
C HIS A 3 11.12 -5.57 -44.04
N ILE A 4 11.65 -4.51 -44.66
CA ILE A 4 12.22 -3.34 -43.98
C ILE A 4 11.10 -2.50 -43.35
N ILE A 5 9.97 -2.37 -44.03
CA ILE A 5 8.79 -1.64 -43.52
C ILE A 5 8.18 -2.36 -42.29
N SER A 6 8.14 -3.70 -42.31
CA SER A 6 7.64 -4.49 -41.16
C SER A 6 8.53 -4.35 -39.92
N ILE A 7 9.85 -4.28 -40.08
CA ILE A 7 10.79 -4.09 -38.95
C ILE A 7 10.67 -2.68 -38.38
N LEU A 8 10.51 -1.67 -39.22
CA LEU A 8 10.31 -0.28 -38.80
C LEU A 8 8.97 -0.10 -38.05
N LEU A 9 7.90 -0.78 -38.43
CA LEU A 9 6.62 -0.78 -37.75
C LEU A 9 6.69 -1.51 -36.38
N LEU A 10 7.46 -2.59 -36.28
CA LEU A 10 7.70 -3.28 -35.00
C LEU A 10 8.55 -2.40 -34.04
N LEU A 11 9.55 -1.69 -34.55
CA LEU A 11 10.35 -0.77 -33.72
C LEU A 11 9.55 0.45 -33.24
N ALA A 12 8.60 0.94 -34.03
CA ALA A 12 7.69 2.01 -33.63
C ALA A 12 6.69 1.56 -32.52
N ALA A 13 6.29 0.28 -32.51
CA ALA A 13 5.42 -0.26 -31.49
C ALA A 13 6.13 -0.44 -30.13
N ILE A 14 7.45 -0.57 -30.10
CA ILE A 14 8.24 -0.70 -28.86
C ILE A 14 8.52 0.69 -28.24
N GLY A 15 8.31 1.78 -28.98
CA GLY A 15 8.66 3.15 -28.56
C GLY A 15 7.57 3.94 -27.82
N CYS A 16 6.34 3.46 -27.73
CA CYS A 16 5.27 4.13 -26.98
C CYS A 16 5.25 3.76 -25.51
N ARG A 17 6.35 3.94 -24.78
CA ARG A 17 6.25 4.15 -23.33
C ARG A 17 5.53 5.47 -23.12
N GLN A 18 4.37 5.44 -22.49
CA GLN A 18 3.67 6.66 -22.06
C GLN A 18 4.67 7.48 -21.23
N LYS A 19 5.17 8.57 -21.84
CA LYS A 19 6.01 9.54 -21.15
C LYS A 19 5.08 10.58 -20.55
N GLY A 20 5.09 10.75 -19.27
CA GLY A 20 4.28 11.76 -18.61
C GLY A 20 4.23 11.55 -17.10
N PRO A 21 3.75 12.56 -16.37
CA PRO A 21 3.57 12.41 -14.93
C PRO A 21 2.56 11.30 -14.64
N ALA A 22 2.73 10.63 -13.51
CA ALA A 22 1.68 9.81 -12.93
C ALA A 22 0.66 10.72 -12.24
N GLU A 23 -0.61 10.42 -12.35
CA GLU A 23 -1.70 11.14 -11.68
C GLU A 23 -2.30 10.24 -10.58
N ILE A 24 -2.33 10.73 -9.33
CA ILE A 24 -3.06 10.09 -8.24
C ILE A 24 -4.28 10.93 -7.96
N THR A 25 -5.47 10.34 -8.11
CA THR A 25 -6.75 10.99 -7.86
C THR A 25 -7.57 10.18 -6.89
N GLY A 26 -8.52 10.81 -6.24
CA GLY A 26 -9.46 10.05 -5.42
C GLY A 26 -10.46 10.89 -4.67
N THR A 27 -11.29 10.19 -3.90
CA THR A 27 -12.28 10.77 -3.00
C THR A 27 -12.00 10.35 -1.57
N VAL A 28 -12.35 11.23 -0.62
CA VAL A 28 -12.23 10.97 0.81
C VAL A 28 -13.59 11.06 1.45
N ASN A 29 -14.05 9.96 2.02
CA ASN A 29 -15.18 9.97 2.95
C ASN A 29 -14.63 10.03 4.39
N PRO A 30 -14.67 11.19 5.05
CA PRO A 30 -14.07 11.36 6.37
C PRO A 30 -14.87 10.67 7.49
N GLY A 31 -16.10 10.19 7.22
CA GLY A 31 -16.96 9.60 8.25
C GLY A 31 -17.22 10.57 9.41
N GLU A 32 -16.86 10.13 10.62
CA GLU A 32 -16.98 10.91 11.86
C GLU A 32 -15.82 11.89 12.12
N TYR A 33 -14.78 11.89 11.28
CA TYR A 33 -13.58 12.70 11.49
C TYR A 33 -13.67 14.04 10.77
N SER A 34 -13.62 15.15 11.52
CA SER A 34 -13.68 16.50 10.96
C SER A 34 -12.34 16.98 10.42
N GLU A 35 -11.23 16.45 10.92
CA GLU A 35 -9.89 16.86 10.53
C GLU A 35 -9.06 15.67 10.04
N TYR A 36 -8.38 15.88 8.94
CA TYR A 36 -7.39 14.93 8.39
C TYR A 36 -6.42 15.67 7.47
N GLN A 37 -5.24 15.10 7.32
CA GLN A 37 -4.20 15.56 6.40
C GLN A 37 -3.69 14.36 5.62
N LEU A 38 -3.52 14.53 4.31
CA LEU A 38 -2.98 13.50 3.42
C LEU A 38 -1.68 13.96 2.78
N PHE A 39 -0.78 13.03 2.55
CA PHE A 39 0.52 13.28 1.95
C PHE A 39 0.92 12.13 1.05
N ILE A 40 1.70 12.42 0.01
CA ILE A 40 2.48 11.40 -0.70
C ILE A 40 3.94 11.55 -0.29
N VAL A 41 4.56 10.43 0.04
CA VAL A 41 5.99 10.33 0.31
C VAL A 41 6.64 9.56 -0.84
N ASP A 42 7.58 10.21 -1.51
CA ASP A 42 8.31 9.69 -2.67
C ASP A 42 9.81 9.96 -2.50
N GLY A 43 10.61 8.90 -2.33
CA GLY A 43 12.05 9.02 -2.12
C GLY A 43 12.45 9.91 -0.93
N GLY A 44 11.65 9.95 0.14
CA GLY A 44 11.86 10.79 1.31
C GLY A 44 11.30 12.21 1.18
N LYS A 45 10.84 12.63 0.01
CA LYS A 45 10.12 13.89 -0.20
C LYS A 45 8.65 13.70 0.17
N ARG A 46 8.08 14.69 0.87
CA ARG A 46 6.69 14.69 1.30
C ARG A 46 5.93 15.81 0.59
N ASP A 47 4.94 15.43 -0.20
CA ASP A 47 4.05 16.36 -0.90
C ASP A 47 2.64 16.28 -0.28
N SER A 48 2.08 17.42 0.14
CA SER A 48 0.73 17.50 0.72
C SER A 48 -0.33 17.32 -0.36
N LEU A 49 -1.37 16.53 -0.05
CA LEU A 49 -2.56 16.40 -0.87
C LEU A 49 -3.64 17.39 -0.40
N THR A 50 -4.03 18.30 -1.27
CA THR A 50 -5.19 19.16 -1.00
C THR A 50 -6.46 18.44 -1.38
N VAL A 51 -7.35 18.26 -0.40
CA VAL A 51 -8.69 17.70 -0.62
C VAL A 51 -9.69 18.83 -0.69
N ASP A 52 -10.45 18.92 -1.77
CA ASP A 52 -11.52 19.89 -1.92
C ASP A 52 -12.61 19.67 -0.86
N ALA A 53 -12.98 20.71 -0.14
CA ALA A 53 -13.88 20.62 0.99
C ALA A 53 -15.33 20.25 0.62
N GLN A 54 -15.77 20.56 -0.60
CA GLN A 54 -17.15 20.33 -1.06
C GLN A 54 -17.26 18.97 -1.75
N THR A 55 -16.37 18.72 -2.72
CA THR A 55 -16.41 17.50 -3.54
C THR A 55 -15.71 16.29 -2.90
N ARG A 56 -14.89 16.57 -1.86
CA ARG A 56 -14.03 15.57 -1.21
C ARG A 56 -13.02 14.92 -2.16
N PHE A 57 -12.79 15.54 -3.30
CA PHE A 57 -11.87 15.08 -4.33
C PHE A 57 -10.45 15.62 -4.11
N PHE A 58 -9.46 14.82 -4.48
CA PHE A 58 -8.06 15.25 -4.56
C PHE A 58 -7.44 14.77 -5.87
N SER A 59 -6.42 15.51 -6.31
CA SER A 59 -5.58 15.14 -7.46
C SER A 59 -4.15 15.62 -7.20
N LEU A 60 -3.18 14.77 -7.56
CA LEU A 60 -1.76 15.08 -7.52
C LEU A 60 -1.08 14.52 -8.76
N LEU A 61 -0.28 15.37 -9.42
CA LEU A 61 0.62 14.96 -10.49
C LEU A 61 2.01 14.73 -9.91
N LEU A 62 2.58 13.56 -10.16
CA LEU A 62 3.93 13.18 -9.77
C LEU A 62 4.80 13.00 -11.01
N ASN A 63 5.93 13.68 -11.07
CA ASN A 63 6.93 13.39 -12.10
C ASN A 63 7.39 11.94 -11.92
N CYS A 64 7.23 11.13 -12.95
CA CYS A 64 7.47 9.71 -12.92
C CYS A 64 8.16 9.26 -14.20
N ASP A 65 9.46 9.05 -14.16
CA ASP A 65 10.25 8.59 -15.31
C ASP A 65 10.38 7.06 -15.36
N THR A 66 10.24 6.41 -14.22
CA THR A 66 10.32 4.95 -14.05
C THR A 66 9.26 4.46 -13.07
N PRO A 67 8.77 3.21 -13.23
CA PRO A 67 7.88 2.60 -12.26
C PRO A 67 8.49 2.60 -10.85
N ARG A 68 7.70 2.91 -9.82
CA ARG A 68 8.12 2.87 -8.42
C ARG A 68 6.97 2.76 -7.44
N ILE A 69 7.30 2.46 -6.19
CA ILE A 69 6.38 2.49 -5.06
C ILE A 69 6.52 3.84 -4.35
N VAL A 70 5.40 4.50 -4.11
CA VAL A 70 5.27 5.69 -3.26
C VAL A 70 4.37 5.36 -2.07
N THR A 71 4.39 6.15 -1.02
CA THR A 71 3.53 5.93 0.15
C THR A 71 2.52 7.05 0.30
N LEU A 72 1.23 6.71 0.29
CA LEU A 72 0.17 7.59 0.76
C LEU A 72 0.13 7.50 2.28
N MET A 73 0.33 8.62 2.93
CA MET A 73 0.26 8.76 4.38
C MET A 73 -0.89 9.68 4.77
N GLY A 74 -1.44 9.46 5.94
CA GLY A 74 -2.41 10.37 6.51
C GLY A 74 -2.33 10.46 8.01
N ILE A 75 -2.81 11.59 8.52
CA ILE A 75 -3.06 11.83 9.95
C ILE A 75 -4.52 12.22 10.07
N VAL A 76 -5.29 11.46 10.83
CA VAL A 76 -6.75 11.62 10.97
C VAL A 76 -7.10 11.88 12.41
N GLY A 77 -8.03 12.83 12.67
CA GLY A 77 -8.50 13.18 13.99
C GLY A 77 -7.87 14.43 14.58
N THR A 78 -8.28 14.81 15.79
CA THR A 78 -7.92 16.03 16.50
C THR A 78 -7.23 15.74 17.84
N GLY A 79 -6.35 16.64 18.26
CA GLY A 79 -5.71 16.60 19.59
C GLY A 79 -5.02 15.26 19.86
N GLN A 80 -5.37 14.63 20.98
CA GLN A 80 -4.83 13.33 21.40
C GLN A 80 -5.48 12.13 20.67
N ASN A 81 -6.56 12.36 19.94
CA ASN A 81 -7.26 11.32 19.18
C ASN A 81 -6.73 11.18 17.73
N LYS A 82 -5.56 11.73 17.44
CA LYS A 82 -4.91 11.58 16.13
C LYS A 82 -4.37 10.17 15.96
N TRP A 83 -4.55 9.64 14.75
CA TRP A 83 -3.97 8.37 14.35
C TRP A 83 -3.41 8.45 12.93
N PRO A 84 -2.24 7.86 12.69
CA PRO A 84 -1.64 7.80 11.37
C PRO A 84 -2.13 6.58 10.60
N PHE A 85 -2.01 6.65 9.27
CA PHE A 85 -2.06 5.49 8.39
C PHE A 85 -1.07 5.63 7.25
N GLU A 86 -0.72 4.48 6.66
CA GLU A 86 0.18 4.39 5.52
C GLU A 86 -0.34 3.35 4.53
N GLN A 87 -0.21 3.66 3.24
CA GLN A 87 -0.56 2.77 2.14
C GLN A 87 0.45 2.92 1.00
N ALA A 88 1.13 1.82 0.68
CA ALA A 88 1.98 1.76 -0.49
C ALA A 88 1.15 1.83 -1.78
N LEU A 89 1.59 2.63 -2.75
CA LEU A 89 0.98 2.77 -4.06
C LEU A 89 2.03 2.57 -5.14
N TYR A 90 1.69 1.82 -6.17
CA TYR A 90 2.49 1.67 -7.38
C TYR A 90 2.12 2.75 -8.38
N ILE A 91 3.12 3.44 -8.91
CA ILE A 91 2.98 4.41 -9.98
C ILE A 91 3.97 4.12 -11.11
N GLU A 92 3.57 4.42 -12.33
CA GLU A 92 4.44 4.38 -13.51
C GLU A 92 4.14 5.55 -14.44
N PRO A 93 5.05 5.90 -15.39
CA PRO A 93 4.87 7.04 -16.28
C PRO A 93 3.54 7.01 -17.00
N GLY A 94 2.78 8.12 -16.92
CA GLY A 94 1.50 8.30 -17.63
C GLY A 94 0.32 7.54 -17.05
N THR A 95 0.46 6.86 -15.92
CA THR A 95 -0.67 6.16 -15.28
C THR A 95 -1.54 7.08 -14.45
N LYS A 96 -2.79 6.65 -14.29
CA LYS A 96 -3.77 7.27 -13.40
C LYS A 96 -4.17 6.27 -12.32
N VAL A 97 -3.80 6.58 -11.09
CA VAL A 97 -4.23 5.83 -9.91
C VAL A 97 -5.48 6.49 -9.34
N LYS A 98 -6.58 5.76 -9.28
CA LYS A 98 -7.84 6.25 -8.70
C LYS A 98 -8.14 5.53 -7.40
N LEU A 99 -8.34 6.28 -6.33
CA LEU A 99 -8.54 5.79 -4.97
C LEU A 99 -9.87 6.29 -4.40
N ASP A 100 -10.56 5.42 -3.66
CA ASP A 100 -11.62 5.80 -2.74
C ASP A 100 -11.14 5.48 -1.32
N ILE A 101 -11.16 6.49 -0.44
CA ILE A 101 -10.66 6.42 0.93
C ILE A 101 -11.83 6.68 1.89
N GLN A 102 -12.04 5.78 2.83
CA GLN A 102 -13.04 5.93 3.88
C GLN A 102 -12.37 5.81 5.25
N PHE A 103 -12.61 6.79 6.14
CA PHE A 103 -12.16 6.73 7.53
C PHE A 103 -13.28 6.17 8.41
N LYS A 104 -12.99 5.07 9.10
CA LYS A 104 -13.94 4.40 9.98
C LYS A 104 -13.22 3.60 11.07
N ASN A 105 -13.68 3.69 12.32
CA ASN A 105 -13.15 2.90 13.43
C ASN A 105 -11.61 3.00 13.56
N ARG A 106 -11.05 4.21 13.42
CA ARG A 106 -9.60 4.47 13.42
C ARG A 106 -8.83 3.66 12.37
N ARG A 107 -9.43 3.50 11.20
CA ARG A 107 -8.84 2.86 10.02
C ARG A 107 -9.08 3.70 8.79
N ALA A 108 -8.15 3.62 7.85
CA ALA A 108 -8.34 4.07 6.47
C ALA A 108 -8.65 2.85 5.60
N GLU A 109 -9.92 2.67 5.27
CA GLU A 109 -10.34 1.68 4.28
C GLU A 109 -10.15 2.26 2.90
N MET A 110 -9.42 1.57 2.05
CA MET A 110 -9.13 2.03 0.69
C MET A 110 -9.54 1.01 -0.35
N THR A 111 -9.90 1.52 -1.52
CA THR A 111 -10.06 0.73 -2.73
C THR A 111 -9.42 1.47 -3.91
N ALA A 112 -8.85 0.71 -4.84
CA ALA A 112 -8.39 1.22 -6.12
C ALA A 112 -9.40 0.85 -7.23
N ASP A 113 -9.25 1.47 -8.41
CA ASP A 113 -10.00 1.04 -9.59
C ASP A 113 -9.77 -0.47 -9.83
N LYS A 114 -10.82 -1.23 -10.10
CA LYS A 114 -10.76 -2.70 -10.32
C LYS A 114 -9.79 -3.11 -11.43
N LYS A 115 -9.50 -2.22 -12.37
CA LYS A 115 -8.53 -2.45 -13.45
C LYS A 115 -7.09 -2.25 -13.01
N ASP A 116 -6.87 -1.54 -11.91
CA ASP A 116 -5.54 -1.31 -11.33
C ASP A 116 -5.15 -2.49 -10.43
N ARG A 117 -4.65 -3.55 -11.07
CA ARG A 117 -4.23 -4.78 -10.38
C ARG A 117 -3.11 -4.54 -9.37
N ASN A 118 -2.19 -3.62 -9.69
CA ASN A 118 -1.03 -3.31 -8.87
C ASN A 118 -1.46 -2.70 -7.52
N ASN A 119 -2.24 -1.63 -7.57
CA ASN A 119 -2.70 -0.96 -6.36
C ASN A 119 -3.78 -1.78 -5.63
N THR A 120 -4.60 -2.54 -6.34
CA THR A 120 -5.52 -3.51 -5.71
C THR A 120 -4.75 -4.56 -4.90
N ALA A 121 -3.64 -5.10 -5.42
CA ALA A 121 -2.81 -6.07 -4.70
C ALA A 121 -2.19 -5.46 -3.42
N LEU A 122 -1.60 -4.27 -3.52
CA LEU A 122 -1.01 -3.56 -2.37
C LEU A 122 -2.05 -3.25 -1.28
N ILE A 123 -3.23 -2.77 -1.66
CA ILE A 123 -4.31 -2.43 -0.72
C ILE A 123 -4.88 -3.70 -0.06
N THR A 124 -5.09 -4.77 -0.84
CA THR A 124 -5.60 -6.04 -0.32
C THR A 124 -4.65 -6.66 0.70
N TYR A 125 -3.36 -6.67 0.40
CA TYR A 125 -2.33 -7.15 1.32
C TYR A 125 -2.27 -6.30 2.60
N ASN A 126 -2.21 -4.96 2.47
CA ASN A 126 -2.11 -4.07 3.62
C ASN A 126 -3.30 -4.22 4.58
N ARG A 127 -4.52 -4.37 4.04
CA ARG A 127 -5.71 -4.63 4.85
C ARG A 127 -5.56 -5.92 5.66
N PHE A 128 -5.18 -6.99 5.00
CA PHE A 128 -4.95 -8.28 5.66
C PHE A 128 -3.88 -8.17 6.76
N TYR A 129 -2.75 -7.53 6.44
CA TYR A 129 -1.66 -7.33 7.40
C TYR A 129 -2.09 -6.51 8.63
N LEU A 130 -2.83 -5.42 8.44
CA LEU A 130 -3.33 -4.61 9.54
C LEU A 130 -4.28 -5.38 10.47
N ASP A 131 -5.11 -6.27 9.91
CA ASP A 131 -6.00 -7.12 10.71
C ASP A 131 -5.21 -8.17 11.51
N LYS A 132 -4.21 -8.80 10.90
CA LYS A 132 -3.31 -9.74 11.58
C LYS A 132 -2.45 -9.06 12.64
N SER A 133 -1.85 -7.93 12.34
CA SER A 133 -1.05 -7.16 13.28
C SER A 133 -1.86 -6.78 14.52
N ARG A 134 -3.10 -6.30 14.34
CA ARG A 134 -3.99 -6.00 15.46
C ARG A 134 -4.26 -7.24 16.33
N SER A 135 -4.58 -8.37 15.71
CA SER A 135 -4.83 -9.62 16.45
C SER A 135 -3.63 -10.04 17.30
N ILE A 136 -2.41 -9.91 16.77
CA ILE A 136 -1.17 -10.20 17.48
C ILE A 136 -0.98 -9.27 18.70
N TRP A 137 -1.28 -7.97 18.55
CA TRP A 137 -1.13 -7.01 19.64
C TRP A 137 -2.21 -7.11 20.71
N GLU A 138 -3.44 -7.46 20.33
CA GLU A 138 -4.55 -7.66 21.29
C GLU A 138 -4.39 -8.96 22.08
N ASN A 139 -3.85 -10.00 21.46
CA ASN A 139 -3.64 -11.31 22.05
C ASN A 139 -2.26 -11.84 21.64
N PRO A 140 -1.19 -11.51 22.39
CA PRO A 140 0.16 -11.93 22.06
C PRO A 140 0.28 -13.44 21.96
N PRO A 141 0.65 -14.00 20.81
CA PRO A 141 0.71 -15.43 20.58
C PRO A 141 1.97 -16.04 21.19
N VAL A 142 1.97 -17.33 21.40
CA VAL A 142 3.18 -18.13 21.64
C VAL A 142 3.98 -18.30 20.34
N ALA A 143 5.23 -18.76 20.40
CA ALA A 143 6.11 -18.86 19.22
C ALA A 143 5.54 -19.71 18.08
N SER A 144 4.89 -20.84 18.40
CA SER A 144 4.25 -21.72 17.40
C SER A 144 3.09 -21.03 16.68
N GLU A 145 2.28 -20.25 17.39
CA GLU A 145 1.16 -19.49 16.81
C GLU A 145 1.66 -18.33 15.96
N LEU A 146 2.76 -17.67 16.36
CA LEU A 146 3.40 -16.65 15.57
C LEU A 146 3.92 -17.21 14.24
N LYS A 147 4.51 -18.42 14.26
CA LYS A 147 4.92 -19.14 13.06
C LYS A 147 3.74 -19.43 12.13
N ASN A 148 2.59 -19.84 12.69
CA ASN A 148 1.37 -20.06 11.90
C ASN A 148 0.86 -18.76 11.27
N SER A 149 0.85 -17.66 12.01
CA SER A 149 0.48 -16.33 11.50
C SER A 149 1.40 -15.88 10.36
N MET A 150 2.70 -16.20 10.41
CA MET A 150 3.62 -15.96 9.32
C MET A 150 3.26 -16.78 8.07
N SER A 151 2.97 -18.08 8.25
CA SER A 151 2.54 -18.94 7.13
C SER A 151 1.29 -18.39 6.45
N GLU A 152 0.32 -17.88 7.21
CA GLU A 152 -0.87 -17.24 6.66
C GLU A 152 -0.56 -15.96 5.87
N ILE A 153 0.40 -15.14 6.34
CA ILE A 153 0.84 -13.94 5.63
C ILE A 153 1.47 -14.32 4.28
N HIS A 154 2.35 -15.33 4.27
CA HIS A 154 2.95 -15.82 3.02
C HIS A 154 1.92 -16.42 2.06
N THR A 155 0.99 -17.23 2.57
CA THR A 155 -0.11 -17.78 1.78
C THR A 155 -0.92 -16.64 1.15
N ARG A 156 -1.25 -15.60 1.92
CA ARG A 156 -2.01 -14.46 1.41
C ARG A 156 -1.26 -13.70 0.32
N VAL A 157 0.05 -13.52 0.44
CA VAL A 157 0.84 -12.92 -0.64
C VAL A 157 0.76 -13.76 -1.92
N ASN A 158 0.90 -15.09 -1.81
CA ASN A 158 0.78 -15.96 -2.97
C ASN A 158 -0.61 -15.87 -3.61
N ASP A 159 -1.70 -15.95 -2.82
CA ASP A 159 -3.06 -15.83 -3.33
C ASP A 159 -3.28 -14.51 -4.09
N VAL A 160 -2.85 -13.39 -3.50
CA VAL A 160 -2.98 -12.06 -4.12
C VAL A 160 -2.17 -11.96 -5.40
N THR A 161 -0.96 -12.52 -5.44
CA THR A 161 -0.09 -12.47 -6.63
C THR A 161 -0.59 -13.40 -7.74
N GLU A 162 -1.13 -14.56 -7.42
CA GLU A 162 -1.74 -15.49 -8.38
C GLU A 162 -3.05 -14.95 -8.97
N GLU A 163 -3.90 -14.39 -8.13
CA GLU A 163 -5.19 -13.84 -8.55
C GLU A 163 -5.04 -12.59 -9.41
N LEU A 164 -4.27 -11.62 -8.93
CA LEU A 164 -4.19 -10.29 -9.54
C LEU A 164 -3.06 -10.16 -10.57
N ARG A 165 -2.04 -11.01 -10.49
CA ARG A 165 -0.86 -10.98 -11.38
C ARG A 165 -0.30 -9.55 -11.53
N PRO A 166 0.13 -8.93 -10.41
CA PRO A 166 0.66 -7.58 -10.44
C PRO A 166 2.02 -7.53 -11.14
N ALA A 167 2.54 -6.33 -11.39
CA ALA A 167 3.89 -6.15 -11.89
C ALA A 167 4.94 -6.77 -10.96
N ASN A 168 6.04 -7.30 -11.50
CA ASN A 168 7.10 -7.95 -10.73
C ASN A 168 7.63 -7.10 -9.56
N MET A 169 7.68 -5.77 -9.73
CA MET A 169 8.08 -4.87 -8.66
C MET A 169 7.10 -4.92 -7.47
N VAL A 170 5.80 -4.94 -7.74
CA VAL A 170 4.75 -5.04 -6.70
C VAL A 170 4.81 -6.40 -6.03
N GLU A 171 4.95 -7.48 -6.78
CA GLU A 171 5.11 -8.83 -6.21
C GLU A 171 6.34 -8.90 -5.30
N SER A 172 7.50 -8.41 -5.76
CA SER A 172 8.73 -8.38 -4.96
C SER A 172 8.56 -7.53 -3.69
N TYR A 173 7.90 -6.39 -3.80
CA TYR A 173 7.58 -5.55 -2.65
C TYR A 173 6.70 -6.30 -1.64
N LEU A 174 5.62 -6.95 -2.07
CA LEU A 174 4.73 -7.70 -1.18
C LEU A 174 5.46 -8.82 -0.45
N ARG A 175 6.33 -9.56 -1.13
CA ARG A 175 7.15 -10.61 -0.52
C ARG A 175 8.11 -10.06 0.53
N ILE A 176 8.79 -8.95 0.24
CA ILE A 176 9.68 -8.27 1.20
C ILE A 176 8.88 -7.78 2.41
N GLN A 177 7.73 -7.14 2.20
CA GLN A 177 6.87 -6.66 3.28
C GLN A 177 6.38 -7.81 4.18
N ALA A 178 6.07 -8.97 3.63
CA ALA A 178 5.69 -10.14 4.41
C ALA A 178 6.81 -10.57 5.40
N TYR A 179 8.07 -10.59 4.95
CA TYR A 179 9.21 -10.89 5.84
C TYR A 179 9.44 -9.81 6.89
N LEU A 180 9.41 -8.53 6.50
CA LEU A 180 9.59 -7.41 7.42
C LEU A 180 8.49 -7.37 8.47
N SER A 181 7.26 -7.61 8.07
CA SER A 181 6.09 -7.65 8.97
C SER A 181 6.24 -8.74 10.03
N PHE A 182 6.77 -9.91 9.63
CA PHE A 182 7.04 -10.99 10.59
C PHE A 182 8.15 -10.61 11.56
N ALA A 183 9.26 -10.06 11.07
CA ALA A 183 10.37 -9.65 11.93
C ALA A 183 9.90 -8.61 12.98
N GLN A 184 9.10 -7.64 12.56
CA GLN A 184 8.49 -6.65 13.46
C GLN A 184 7.53 -7.27 14.48
N ALA A 185 6.71 -8.23 14.06
CA ALA A 185 5.79 -8.93 14.96
C ALA A 185 6.57 -9.75 15.99
N LEU A 186 7.60 -10.48 15.57
CA LEU A 186 8.46 -11.25 16.47
C LEU A 186 9.16 -10.37 17.50
N ASP A 187 9.76 -9.27 17.06
CA ASP A 187 10.43 -8.30 17.94
C ASP A 187 9.44 -7.71 18.95
N GLY A 188 8.26 -7.29 18.50
CA GLY A 188 7.21 -6.75 19.34
C GLY A 188 6.68 -7.73 20.37
N VAL A 189 6.41 -8.97 19.98
CA VAL A 189 5.92 -10.03 20.90
C VAL A 189 7.00 -10.38 21.92
N THR A 190 8.26 -10.53 21.48
CA THR A 190 9.39 -10.79 22.37
C THR A 190 9.55 -9.65 23.40
N TYR A 191 9.41 -8.40 22.98
CA TYR A 191 9.45 -7.25 23.87
C TYR A 191 8.33 -7.28 24.91
N MET A 192 7.10 -7.67 24.51
CA MET A 192 5.95 -7.74 25.45
C MET A 192 6.18 -8.79 26.53
N TYR A 193 6.64 -9.98 26.18
CA TYR A 193 6.99 -11.02 27.17
C TYR A 193 8.14 -10.57 28.09
N SER A 194 9.20 -10.02 27.51
CA SER A 194 10.35 -9.51 28.26
C SER A 194 9.97 -8.41 29.27
N ARG A 195 9.05 -7.51 28.90
CA ARG A 195 8.56 -6.45 29.79
C ARG A 195 7.84 -7.00 31.02
N ASN A 196 7.20 -8.16 30.90
CA ASN A 196 6.52 -8.86 31.98
C ASN A 196 7.48 -9.76 32.79
N GLY A 197 8.77 -9.80 32.45
CA GLY A 197 9.76 -10.70 33.06
C GLY A 197 9.62 -12.15 32.59
N GLU A 198 8.97 -12.36 31.46
CA GLU A 198 8.71 -13.67 30.86
C GLU A 198 9.56 -13.88 29.61
N VAL A 199 9.78 -15.12 29.23
CA VAL A 199 10.39 -15.51 27.95
C VAL A 199 9.26 -15.93 27.01
N LEU A 200 9.37 -15.60 25.73
CA LEU A 200 8.39 -16.05 24.74
C LEU A 200 8.28 -17.57 24.77
N PRO A 201 7.11 -18.13 25.12
CA PRO A 201 6.91 -19.59 25.15
C PRO A 201 7.02 -20.23 23.77
N ASP A 202 7.46 -21.47 23.73
CA ASP A 202 7.55 -22.28 22.49
C ASP A 202 6.19 -22.52 21.81
#